data_87b7c2d86d26d00d896cf13ed2aa56b5
#
_entry.id   87b7c2d86d26d00d896cf13ed2aa56b5
#
_cell.length_a   1.000
_cell.length_b   1.000
_cell.length_c   1.000
_cell.angle_alpha   90.00
_cell.angle_beta   90.00
_cell.angle_gamma   90.00
#
_symmetry.space_group_name_H-M   'P 1'
#
loop_
_entity.id
_entity.type
_entity.pdbx_description
1 polymer ?
#
loop_
_entity_poly.entity_id
_entity_poly.type
_entity_poly.pdbx_seq_one_letter_code
_entity_poly.pdbx_strand_id
1 'polypeptide(L)'
;MEKVIIMSKKTFYVIDLFAGCGGLSEGFIQAGFEVIAQVEMEKWACETLSTRHIYHTTKRIGKDHFYHKYLKGEITKEYLLNKFPEIAKLISSGVIQSEFGKTKLEDILKKIEMTMKYHKVSKLSVVIGGPPCQPYSLAGRARDPDRMKNDERHFLYEHYLKILEHLRPDFFVFENVPGLITAKSKGEEIFLKILDDFRNISTPYEIAPSFDEYYENPREYLLDSSKYGVPQKRKRVIFVGYRKSLLRQNKNVQDVFKNILTAEKPRYAGYTVTDAVGDLPPLKPGEGNDCWFGEYDGDSITPYQQKMRQCSQAIINYRARTHMEGDLKRYKFFIEHHKNGNGAATLKDLISERPDLIPDHNNLDEFIDRFKVQWWHQPASTIMSHICKDGHYYIHPDLSQCRSFTVR
;
A
#
# COMPACT_ATOMS: atom_id res chain seq x y z
N MET A 1 -17.33 13.59 45.29
CA MET A 1 -17.36 13.89 43.84
C MET A 1 -15.95 13.81 43.31
N GLU A 2 -15.56 12.61 42.80
CA GLU A 2 -14.28 12.43 42.17
C GLU A 2 -14.30 13.14 40.80
N LYS A 3 -13.42 14.10 40.64
CA LYS A 3 -13.15 14.72 39.33
C LYS A 3 -12.54 13.66 38.42
N VAL A 4 -13.33 13.11 37.52
CA VAL A 4 -12.82 12.35 36.37
C VAL A 4 -12.00 13.32 35.53
N ILE A 5 -10.70 13.26 35.66
CA ILE A 5 -9.78 13.96 34.78
C ILE A 5 -9.86 13.24 33.43
N ILE A 6 -10.68 13.75 32.53
CA ILE A 6 -10.64 13.37 31.11
C ILE A 6 -9.34 13.92 30.57
N MET A 7 -8.30 13.08 30.59
CA MET A 7 -7.08 13.39 29.85
C MET A 7 -7.45 13.54 28.36
N SER A 8 -7.32 14.74 27.84
CA SER A 8 -7.52 14.98 26.41
C SER A 8 -6.57 14.07 25.65
N LYS A 9 -7.10 13.14 24.88
CA LYS A 9 -6.30 12.19 24.09
C LYS A 9 -5.46 13.01 23.12
N LYS A 10 -4.14 12.99 23.29
CA LYS A 10 -3.22 13.73 22.42
C LYS A 10 -3.38 13.24 20.99
N THR A 11 -3.74 14.12 20.07
CA THR A 11 -3.87 13.81 18.65
C THR A 11 -2.50 13.88 17.99
N PHE A 12 -2.14 12.87 17.20
CA PHE A 12 -0.91 12.80 16.43
C PHE A 12 -1.23 13.04 14.96
N TYR A 13 -0.63 14.09 14.38
CA TYR A 13 -0.87 14.52 13.02
C TYR A 13 0.15 13.98 12.05
N VAL A 14 -0.33 13.55 10.88
CA VAL A 14 0.46 12.90 9.84
C VAL A 14 0.29 13.62 8.50
N ILE A 15 1.38 13.68 7.74
CA ILE A 15 1.38 14.06 6.32
C ILE A 15 1.90 12.87 5.52
N ASP A 16 1.22 12.50 4.44
CA ASP A 16 1.59 11.40 3.54
C ASP A 16 2.07 11.95 2.21
N LEU A 17 3.33 11.67 1.87
CA LEU A 17 3.97 12.08 0.62
C LEU A 17 4.02 10.90 -0.33
N PHE A 18 3.73 11.13 -1.62
CA PHE A 18 3.59 10.06 -2.61
C PHE A 18 2.51 9.06 -2.21
N ALA A 19 1.37 9.60 -1.76
CA ALA A 19 0.34 8.85 -1.03
C ALA A 19 -0.31 7.72 -1.83
N GLY A 20 -0.25 7.74 -3.16
CA GLY A 20 -0.96 6.79 -4.01
C GLY A 20 -2.45 6.78 -3.67
N CYS A 21 -3.04 5.61 -3.55
CA CYS A 21 -4.43 5.44 -3.12
C CYS A 21 -4.62 5.48 -1.58
N GLY A 22 -3.60 5.88 -0.81
CA GLY A 22 -3.69 6.08 0.63
C GLY A 22 -3.51 4.81 1.47
N GLY A 23 -2.84 3.77 0.97
CA GLY A 23 -2.65 2.54 1.72
C GLY A 23 -1.88 2.74 3.03
N LEU A 24 -0.82 3.56 3.00
CA LEU A 24 -0.04 3.90 4.17
C LEU A 24 -0.84 4.80 5.13
N SER A 25 -1.48 5.84 4.59
CA SER A 25 -2.42 6.70 5.31
C SER A 25 -3.49 5.90 6.07
N GLU A 26 -4.11 4.91 5.42
CA GLU A 26 -5.17 4.09 6.03
C GLU A 26 -4.67 3.32 7.26
N GLY A 27 -3.43 2.79 7.20
CA GLY A 27 -2.81 2.12 8.34
C GLY A 27 -2.62 3.07 9.54
N PHE A 28 -2.17 4.30 9.29
CA PHE A 28 -2.02 5.31 10.33
C PHE A 28 -3.36 5.77 10.90
N ILE A 29 -4.38 5.96 10.06
CA ILE A 29 -5.75 6.30 10.52
C ILE A 29 -6.31 5.21 11.43
N GLN A 30 -6.15 3.92 11.06
CA GLN A 30 -6.58 2.79 11.88
C GLN A 30 -5.81 2.69 13.20
N ALA A 31 -4.57 3.15 13.25
CA ALA A 31 -3.76 3.25 14.47
C ALA A 31 -4.12 4.48 15.34
N GLY A 32 -5.09 5.31 14.92
CA GLY A 32 -5.58 6.46 15.67
C GLY A 32 -4.84 7.77 15.43
N PHE A 33 -4.06 7.84 14.35
CA PHE A 33 -3.45 9.09 13.88
C PHE A 33 -4.43 9.89 13.02
N GLU A 34 -4.23 11.20 12.92
CA GLU A 34 -4.98 12.07 12.00
C GLU A 34 -4.10 12.46 10.82
N VAL A 35 -4.43 11.92 9.64
CA VAL A 35 -3.75 12.27 8.37
C VAL A 35 -4.39 13.54 7.84
N ILE A 36 -3.65 14.64 7.87
CA ILE A 36 -4.16 15.97 7.53
C ILE A 36 -3.85 16.38 6.08
N ALA A 37 -2.75 15.91 5.51
CA ALA A 37 -2.38 16.18 4.12
C ALA A 37 -1.84 14.92 3.43
N GLN A 38 -2.16 14.80 2.15
CA GLN A 38 -1.73 13.73 1.26
C GLN A 38 -1.33 14.33 -0.08
N VAL A 39 -0.05 14.16 -0.45
CA VAL A 39 0.49 14.68 -1.72
C VAL A 39 0.59 13.53 -2.71
N GLU A 40 -0.09 13.67 -3.86
CA GLU A 40 -0.14 12.65 -4.91
C GLU A 40 -0.28 13.31 -6.29
N MET A 41 0.35 12.73 -7.31
CA MET A 41 0.31 13.27 -8.67
C MET A 41 -0.85 12.72 -9.50
N GLU A 42 -1.21 11.46 -9.31
CA GLU A 42 -2.19 10.76 -10.12
C GLU A 42 -3.63 11.16 -9.76
N LYS A 43 -4.36 11.68 -10.75
CA LYS A 43 -5.75 12.14 -10.58
C LYS A 43 -6.64 11.07 -9.94
N TRP A 44 -6.58 9.83 -10.41
CA TRP A 44 -7.47 8.78 -9.91
C TRP A 44 -7.10 8.29 -8.51
N ALA A 45 -5.82 8.37 -8.14
CA ALA A 45 -5.39 8.15 -6.78
C ALA A 45 -5.93 9.25 -5.86
N CYS A 46 -5.85 10.53 -6.26
CA CYS A 46 -6.45 11.65 -5.52
C CYS A 46 -7.97 11.49 -5.36
N GLU A 47 -8.67 10.98 -6.37
CA GLU A 47 -10.11 10.67 -6.28
C GLU A 47 -10.39 9.56 -5.24
N THR A 48 -9.52 8.55 -5.17
CA THR A 48 -9.60 7.50 -4.14
C THR A 48 -9.37 8.09 -2.74
N LEU A 49 -8.35 8.92 -2.56
CA LEU A 49 -8.09 9.63 -1.30
C LEU A 49 -9.31 10.47 -0.88
N SER A 50 -9.89 11.20 -1.82
CA SER A 50 -11.11 11.98 -1.58
C SER A 50 -12.27 11.11 -1.11
N THR A 51 -12.45 9.94 -1.71
CA THR A 51 -13.48 8.97 -1.30
C THR A 51 -13.22 8.42 0.11
N ARG A 52 -11.95 8.21 0.49
CA ARG A 52 -11.58 7.80 1.85
C ARG A 52 -11.87 8.91 2.88
N HIS A 53 -11.62 10.17 2.54
CA HIS A 53 -12.02 11.30 3.39
C HIS A 53 -13.53 11.33 3.62
N ILE A 54 -14.34 11.10 2.59
CA ILE A 54 -15.81 11.01 2.73
C ILE A 54 -16.17 9.90 3.71
N TYR A 55 -15.63 8.70 3.55
CA TYR A 55 -15.88 7.56 4.44
C TYR A 55 -15.53 7.88 5.89
N HIS A 56 -14.29 8.29 6.16
CA HIS A 56 -13.83 8.52 7.52
C HIS A 56 -14.59 9.67 8.20
N THR A 57 -14.91 10.73 7.45
CA THR A 57 -15.61 11.87 8.03
C THR A 57 -17.07 11.54 8.28
N THR A 58 -17.79 10.93 7.35
CA THR A 58 -19.19 10.52 7.55
C THR A 58 -19.32 9.53 8.70
N LYS A 59 -18.39 8.59 8.84
CA LYS A 59 -18.34 7.66 9.96
C LYS A 59 -18.12 8.39 11.29
N ARG A 60 -17.16 9.31 11.34
CA ARG A 60 -16.83 10.10 12.55
C ARG A 60 -18.01 10.93 13.06
N ILE A 61 -18.82 11.47 12.17
CA ILE A 61 -20.01 12.28 12.53
C ILE A 61 -21.31 11.47 12.62
N GLY A 62 -21.24 10.11 12.54
CA GLY A 62 -22.41 9.23 12.61
C GLY A 62 -23.37 9.35 11.43
N LYS A 63 -22.84 9.67 10.24
CA LYS A 63 -23.59 9.82 8.99
C LYS A 63 -23.12 8.87 7.88
N ASP A 64 -22.54 7.75 8.25
CA ASP A 64 -22.01 6.72 7.37
C ASP A 64 -23.06 6.13 6.41
N HIS A 65 -24.35 6.17 6.76
CA HIS A 65 -25.44 5.76 5.87
C HIS A 65 -25.47 6.55 4.54
N PHE A 66 -24.98 7.82 4.51
CA PHE A 66 -24.84 8.57 3.26
C PHE A 66 -23.72 8.02 2.39
N TYR A 67 -22.62 7.57 3.00
CA TYR A 67 -21.56 6.88 2.26
C TYR A 67 -22.06 5.56 1.65
N HIS A 68 -22.88 4.81 2.40
CA HIS A 68 -23.50 3.58 1.88
C HIS A 68 -24.46 3.86 0.71
N LYS A 69 -25.26 4.93 0.78
CA LYS A 69 -26.10 5.38 -0.35
C LYS A 69 -25.27 5.74 -1.58
N TYR A 70 -24.12 6.38 -1.39
CA TYR A 70 -23.19 6.68 -2.46
C TYR A 70 -22.63 5.39 -3.08
N LEU A 71 -22.23 4.41 -2.29
CA LEU A 71 -21.74 3.12 -2.79
C LEU A 71 -22.82 2.33 -3.57
N LYS A 72 -24.08 2.49 -3.20
CA LYS A 72 -25.23 1.90 -3.93
C LYS A 72 -25.58 2.65 -5.21
N GLY A 73 -24.99 3.81 -5.43
CA GLY A 73 -25.36 4.67 -6.57
C GLY A 73 -26.69 5.43 -6.37
N GLU A 74 -27.26 5.43 -5.16
CA GLU A 74 -28.50 6.15 -4.84
C GLU A 74 -28.29 7.66 -4.79
N ILE A 75 -27.09 8.11 -4.48
CA ILE A 75 -26.67 9.52 -4.48
C ILE A 75 -25.30 9.67 -5.15
N THR A 76 -25.05 10.85 -5.72
CA THR A 76 -23.75 11.17 -6.32
C THR A 76 -22.74 11.68 -5.27
N LYS A 77 -21.46 11.64 -5.62
CA LYS A 77 -20.39 12.26 -4.82
C LYS A 77 -20.64 13.76 -4.63
N GLU A 78 -21.08 14.43 -5.70
CA GLU A 78 -21.40 15.86 -5.69
C GLU A 78 -22.54 16.17 -4.70
N TYR A 79 -23.64 15.40 -4.73
CA TYR A 79 -24.71 15.55 -3.74
C TYR A 79 -24.18 15.45 -2.31
N LEU A 80 -23.30 14.47 -2.06
CA LEU A 80 -22.75 14.25 -0.73
C LEU A 80 -21.85 15.41 -0.28
N LEU A 81 -21.01 15.93 -1.16
CA LEU A 81 -20.14 17.08 -0.86
C LEU A 81 -20.93 18.37 -0.67
N ASN A 82 -21.99 18.58 -1.43
CA ASN A 82 -22.90 19.72 -1.23
C ASN A 82 -23.66 19.63 0.10
N LYS A 83 -24.05 18.42 0.51
CA LYS A 83 -24.73 18.18 1.79
C LYS A 83 -23.82 18.35 3.00
N PHE A 84 -22.52 18.04 2.85
CA PHE A 84 -21.51 18.11 3.90
C PHE A 84 -20.32 18.97 3.44
N PRO A 85 -20.47 20.32 3.39
CA PRO A 85 -19.43 21.22 2.88
C PRO A 85 -18.11 21.15 3.68
N GLU A 86 -18.15 20.74 4.93
CA GLU A 86 -16.96 20.48 5.73
C GLU A 86 -16.10 19.34 5.16
N ILE A 87 -16.73 18.31 4.56
CA ILE A 87 -16.01 17.23 3.89
C ILE A 87 -15.34 17.76 2.62
N ALA A 88 -16.05 18.56 1.83
CA ALA A 88 -15.49 19.20 0.64
C ALA A 88 -14.26 20.05 0.99
N LYS A 89 -14.34 20.78 2.09
CA LYS A 89 -13.23 21.61 2.59
C LYS A 89 -12.05 20.79 3.08
N LEU A 90 -12.28 19.70 3.80
CA LEU A 90 -11.22 18.76 4.20
C LEU A 90 -10.50 18.18 2.98
N ILE A 91 -11.24 17.75 1.96
CA ILE A 91 -10.67 17.20 0.71
C ILE A 91 -9.85 18.27 0.00
N SER A 92 -10.41 19.46 -0.22
CA SER A 92 -9.73 20.53 -0.97
C SER A 92 -8.49 21.07 -0.27
N SER A 93 -8.40 20.97 1.05
CA SER A 93 -7.22 21.36 1.81
C SER A 93 -6.21 20.22 1.98
N GLY A 94 -6.68 18.97 2.15
CA GLY A 94 -5.85 17.82 2.53
C GLY A 94 -5.37 16.97 1.36
N VAL A 95 -6.13 16.85 0.27
CA VAL A 95 -5.71 16.11 -0.93
C VAL A 95 -5.02 17.06 -1.89
N ILE A 96 -3.69 17.03 -1.89
CA ILE A 96 -2.83 17.92 -2.67
C ILE A 96 -2.38 17.23 -3.95
N GLN A 97 -3.10 17.47 -5.06
CA GLN A 97 -2.64 16.96 -6.35
C GLN A 97 -1.43 17.77 -6.82
N SER A 98 -0.25 17.12 -6.78
CA SER A 98 1.02 17.74 -7.20
C SER A 98 2.06 16.68 -7.53
N GLU A 99 2.93 16.95 -8.50
CA GLU A 99 4.00 16.07 -8.95
C GLU A 99 5.35 16.61 -8.46
N PHE A 100 6.03 15.85 -7.62
CA PHE A 100 7.39 16.17 -7.20
C PHE A 100 8.36 16.12 -8.40
N GLY A 101 9.25 17.11 -8.48
CA GLY A 101 10.15 17.28 -9.61
C GLY A 101 9.59 18.17 -10.71
N LYS A 102 8.26 18.25 -10.91
CA LYS A 102 7.63 19.20 -11.85
C LYS A 102 7.03 20.42 -11.15
N THR A 103 6.31 20.20 -10.05
CA THR A 103 5.81 21.30 -9.22
C THR A 103 6.95 21.83 -8.35
N LYS A 104 7.11 23.13 -8.24
CA LYS A 104 8.09 23.72 -7.33
C LYS A 104 7.83 23.28 -5.90
N LEU A 105 8.89 22.89 -5.19
CA LEU A 105 8.78 22.37 -3.83
C LEU A 105 8.13 23.39 -2.87
N GLU A 106 8.46 24.67 -3.05
CA GLU A 106 7.90 25.79 -2.28
C GLU A 106 6.38 25.86 -2.39
N ASP A 107 5.81 25.58 -3.57
CA ASP A 107 4.36 25.58 -3.80
C ASP A 107 3.68 24.38 -3.09
N ILE A 108 4.34 23.22 -3.07
CA ILE A 108 3.88 22.05 -2.33
C ILE A 108 3.92 22.34 -0.82
N LEU A 109 5.04 22.87 -0.31
CA LEU A 109 5.21 23.22 1.09
C LEU A 109 4.17 24.26 1.53
N LYS A 110 3.93 25.30 0.73
CA LYS A 110 2.89 26.29 1.00
C LYS A 110 1.49 25.67 1.15
N LYS A 111 1.13 24.71 0.28
CA LYS A 111 -0.16 24.00 0.41
C LYS A 111 -0.22 23.18 1.69
N ILE A 112 0.87 22.47 2.03
CA ILE A 112 0.98 21.69 3.28
C ILE A 112 0.81 22.60 4.50
N GLU A 113 1.50 23.76 4.54
CA GLU A 113 1.41 24.72 5.63
C GLU A 113 0.00 25.32 5.76
N MET A 114 -0.67 25.61 4.63
CA MET A 114 -2.07 26.03 4.64
C MET A 114 -2.97 24.98 5.27
N THR A 115 -2.75 23.70 4.97
CA THR A 115 -3.47 22.58 5.57
C THR A 115 -3.18 22.48 7.07
N MET A 116 -1.92 22.56 7.49
CA MET A 116 -1.53 22.57 8.90
C MET A 116 -2.22 23.73 9.65
N LYS A 117 -2.25 24.93 9.06
CA LYS A 117 -2.94 26.10 9.61
C LYS A 117 -4.45 25.86 9.73
N TYR A 118 -5.07 25.25 8.72
CA TYR A 118 -6.48 24.89 8.76
C TYR A 118 -6.80 23.96 9.93
N HIS A 119 -5.96 22.95 10.17
CA HIS A 119 -6.08 22.02 11.29
C HIS A 119 -5.55 22.56 12.62
N LYS A 120 -5.04 23.81 12.67
CA LYS A 120 -4.40 24.44 13.84
C LYS A 120 -3.22 23.62 14.40
N VAL A 121 -2.48 22.98 13.50
CA VAL A 121 -1.32 22.17 13.84
C VAL A 121 -0.05 23.02 13.74
N SER A 122 0.58 23.28 14.88
CA SER A 122 1.86 24.02 14.95
C SER A 122 3.08 23.09 14.89
N LYS A 123 2.89 21.82 15.25
CA LYS A 123 3.97 20.82 15.27
C LYS A 123 3.45 19.50 14.70
N LEU A 124 4.13 19.03 13.68
CA LEU A 124 3.80 17.76 13.03
C LEU A 124 4.40 16.59 13.81
N SER A 125 3.61 15.52 13.95
CA SER A 125 4.07 14.31 14.62
C SER A 125 4.86 13.40 13.68
N VAL A 126 4.33 13.14 12.49
CA VAL A 126 4.91 12.17 11.56
C VAL A 126 4.79 12.65 10.12
N VAL A 127 5.84 12.43 9.32
CA VAL A 127 5.77 12.40 7.86
C VAL A 127 5.92 10.97 7.41
N ILE A 128 5.03 10.50 6.55
CA ILE A 128 5.11 9.17 5.95
C ILE A 128 5.21 9.30 4.44
N GLY A 129 5.70 8.27 3.75
CA GLY A 129 5.71 8.25 2.29
C GLY A 129 6.55 7.16 1.67
N GLY A 130 6.20 6.82 0.43
CA GLY A 130 6.92 5.85 -0.39
C GLY A 130 7.28 6.46 -1.74
N PRO A 131 8.38 7.24 -1.86
CA PRO A 131 8.77 7.81 -3.13
C PRO A 131 9.02 6.72 -4.18
N PRO A 132 8.58 6.91 -5.43
CA PRO A 132 8.74 5.93 -6.50
C PRO A 132 10.19 5.51 -6.67
N CYS A 133 10.39 4.19 -6.70
CA CYS A 133 11.69 3.57 -6.87
C CYS A 133 11.76 2.77 -8.18
N GLN A 134 11.19 3.31 -9.25
CA GLN A 134 11.20 2.63 -10.55
C GLN A 134 12.61 2.29 -11.02
N PRO A 135 13.64 3.15 -10.80
CA PRO A 135 15.02 2.82 -11.12
C PRO A 135 15.57 1.59 -10.39
N TYR A 136 15.04 1.27 -9.22
CA TYR A 136 15.56 0.20 -8.36
C TYR A 136 14.72 -1.09 -8.42
N SER A 137 13.53 -1.06 -9.03
CA SER A 137 12.69 -2.26 -9.18
C SER A 137 13.20 -3.15 -10.32
N LEU A 138 13.09 -4.49 -10.15
CA LEU A 138 13.44 -5.46 -11.20
C LEU A 138 12.67 -5.18 -12.50
N ALA A 139 11.38 -4.87 -12.41
CA ALA A 139 10.54 -4.55 -13.56
C ALA A 139 10.89 -3.20 -14.22
N GLY A 140 11.36 -2.22 -13.45
CA GLY A 140 11.85 -0.95 -13.98
C GLY A 140 13.15 -1.12 -14.74
N ARG A 141 14.10 -1.88 -14.19
CA ARG A 141 15.39 -2.17 -14.83
C ARG A 141 15.27 -2.95 -16.15
N ALA A 142 14.29 -3.85 -16.26
CA ALA A 142 14.05 -4.61 -17.48
C ALA A 142 13.45 -3.78 -18.63
N ARG A 143 12.89 -2.60 -18.35
CA ARG A 143 12.23 -1.74 -19.34
C ARG A 143 13.09 -0.59 -19.86
N ASP A 144 14.25 -0.36 -19.28
CA ASP A 144 15.13 0.75 -19.62
C ASP A 144 16.49 0.24 -20.11
N PRO A 145 16.74 0.30 -21.45
CA PRO A 145 17.99 -0.12 -22.09
C PRO A 145 19.22 0.67 -21.60
N ASP A 146 19.03 1.94 -21.23
CA ASP A 146 20.11 2.83 -20.79
C ASP A 146 20.45 2.71 -19.31
N ARG A 147 19.83 1.72 -18.62
CA ARG A 147 20.03 1.47 -17.19
C ARG A 147 19.89 2.72 -16.33
N MET A 148 18.98 3.60 -16.72
CA MET A 148 18.51 4.77 -15.95
C MET A 148 19.60 5.77 -15.56
N LYS A 149 20.64 5.94 -16.36
CA LYS A 149 21.75 6.86 -16.08
C LYS A 149 21.34 8.32 -15.88
N ASN A 150 20.18 8.72 -16.43
CA ASN A 150 19.68 10.10 -16.41
C ASN A 150 18.23 10.20 -15.90
N ASP A 151 17.74 9.22 -15.13
CA ASP A 151 16.35 9.24 -14.63
C ASP A 151 16.23 10.17 -13.42
N GLU A 152 15.56 11.30 -13.59
CA GLU A 152 15.30 12.29 -12.52
C GLU A 152 14.55 11.69 -11.32
N ARG A 153 13.91 10.54 -11.48
CA ARG A 153 13.21 9.83 -10.40
C ARG A 153 14.15 9.25 -9.33
N HIS A 154 15.46 9.15 -9.62
CA HIS A 154 16.48 8.81 -8.62
C HIS A 154 16.51 9.82 -7.47
N PHE A 155 16.10 11.05 -7.72
CA PHE A 155 16.20 12.16 -6.78
C PHE A 155 14.88 12.48 -6.05
N LEU A 156 13.80 11.69 -6.29
CA LEU A 156 12.51 11.98 -5.63
C LEU A 156 12.58 11.84 -4.10
N TYR A 157 13.47 11.00 -3.57
CA TYR A 157 13.71 10.92 -2.13
C TYR A 157 14.33 12.21 -1.56
N GLU A 158 15.04 13.00 -2.37
CA GLU A 158 15.62 14.28 -1.94
C GLU A 158 14.52 15.31 -1.65
N HIS A 159 13.41 15.26 -2.38
CA HIS A 159 12.24 16.08 -2.04
C HIS A 159 11.66 15.68 -0.67
N TYR A 160 11.67 14.38 -0.37
CA TYR A 160 11.26 13.90 0.94
C TYR A 160 12.18 14.44 2.05
N LEU A 161 13.50 14.41 1.85
CA LEU A 161 14.49 14.98 2.79
C LEU A 161 14.25 16.48 3.02
N LYS A 162 14.10 17.26 1.95
CA LYS A 162 13.85 18.71 2.04
C LYS A 162 12.56 19.03 2.81
N ILE A 163 11.53 18.20 2.66
CA ILE A 163 10.28 18.34 3.43
C ILE A 163 10.51 18.02 4.91
N LEU A 164 11.31 17.00 5.24
CA LEU A 164 11.67 16.72 6.63
C LEU A 164 12.46 17.86 7.27
N GLU A 165 13.39 18.48 6.55
CA GLU A 165 14.16 19.63 7.02
C GLU A 165 13.26 20.84 7.28
N HIS A 166 12.27 21.07 6.43
CA HIS A 166 11.35 22.19 6.56
C HIS A 166 10.32 21.98 7.68
N LEU A 167 9.62 20.85 7.69
CA LEU A 167 8.53 20.56 8.63
C LEU A 167 9.00 20.06 9.99
N ARG A 168 10.18 19.49 10.08
CA ARG A 168 10.82 18.96 11.30
C ARG A 168 9.91 18.09 12.16
N PRO A 169 9.27 17.05 11.58
CA PRO A 169 8.39 16.16 12.34
C PRO A 169 9.17 15.45 13.45
N ASP A 170 8.46 14.93 14.45
CA ASP A 170 9.10 14.14 15.51
C ASP A 170 9.57 12.78 14.96
N PHE A 171 8.80 12.21 14.03
CA PHE A 171 9.07 10.91 13.39
C PHE A 171 8.87 10.99 11.88
N PHE A 172 9.47 10.03 11.17
CA PHE A 172 9.10 9.76 9.78
C PHE A 172 9.04 8.25 9.50
N VAL A 173 8.29 7.88 8.47
CA VAL A 173 8.29 6.51 7.91
C VAL A 173 8.47 6.60 6.40
N PHE A 174 9.56 6.01 5.94
CA PHE A 174 9.92 5.96 4.53
C PHE A 174 9.80 4.52 4.03
N GLU A 175 8.96 4.28 3.03
CA GLU A 175 8.74 2.95 2.42
C GLU A 175 9.39 2.84 1.07
N ASN A 176 9.96 1.67 0.76
CA ASN A 176 10.47 1.40 -0.57
C ASN A 176 10.46 -0.09 -0.93
N VAL A 177 10.75 -0.40 -2.20
CA VAL A 177 10.80 -1.78 -2.71
C VAL A 177 12.08 -2.51 -2.25
N PRO A 178 12.07 -3.86 -2.17
CA PRO A 178 13.26 -4.64 -1.78
C PRO A 178 14.49 -4.39 -2.67
N GLY A 179 14.26 -4.03 -3.93
CA GLY A 179 15.34 -3.73 -4.88
C GLY A 179 16.24 -2.57 -4.46
N LEU A 180 15.79 -1.71 -3.55
CA LEU A 180 16.61 -0.64 -2.98
C LEU A 180 17.87 -1.17 -2.28
N ILE A 181 17.78 -2.33 -1.62
CA ILE A 181 18.89 -2.94 -0.87
C ILE A 181 20.11 -3.23 -1.77
N THR A 182 19.86 -3.60 -3.02
CA THR A 182 20.93 -3.99 -3.98
C THR A 182 21.14 -2.95 -5.06
N ALA A 183 20.47 -1.80 -4.96
CA ALA A 183 20.56 -0.75 -5.96
C ALA A 183 21.89 0.01 -5.83
N LYS A 184 22.51 0.27 -6.99
CA LYS A 184 23.73 1.08 -7.10
C LYS A 184 23.51 2.19 -8.12
N SER A 185 24.03 3.37 -7.82
CA SER A 185 24.11 4.49 -8.76
C SER A 185 25.52 5.03 -8.75
N LYS A 186 26.14 5.18 -9.94
CA LYS A 186 27.53 5.64 -10.12
C LYS A 186 28.55 4.89 -9.23
N GLY A 187 28.28 3.59 -8.94
CA GLY A 187 29.12 2.74 -8.10
C GLY A 187 28.81 2.78 -6.59
N GLU A 188 27.99 3.70 -6.12
CA GLU A 188 27.60 3.83 -4.72
C GLU A 188 26.32 3.04 -4.40
N GLU A 189 26.24 2.50 -3.20
CA GLU A 189 25.06 1.78 -2.68
C GLU A 189 24.00 2.78 -2.24
N ILE A 190 22.89 2.82 -2.98
CA ILE A 190 21.80 3.80 -2.76
C ILE A 190 21.18 3.65 -1.37
N PHE A 191 21.06 2.41 -0.87
CA PHE A 191 20.53 2.14 0.45
C PHE A 191 21.32 2.88 1.54
N LEU A 192 22.66 2.75 1.52
CA LEU A 192 23.55 3.41 2.49
C LEU A 192 23.51 4.93 2.31
N LYS A 193 23.54 5.41 1.08
CA LYS A 193 23.44 6.84 0.80
C LYS A 193 22.18 7.46 1.39
N ILE A 194 21.00 6.83 1.20
CA ILE A 194 19.74 7.34 1.75
C ILE A 194 19.78 7.37 3.28
N LEU A 195 20.34 6.35 3.93
CA LEU A 195 20.49 6.35 5.39
C LEU A 195 21.38 7.48 5.90
N ASP A 196 22.51 7.70 5.23
CA ASP A 196 23.43 8.78 5.56
C ASP A 196 22.79 10.15 5.36
N ASP A 197 22.09 10.34 4.25
CA ASP A 197 21.37 11.57 3.96
C ASP A 197 20.37 11.90 5.09
N PHE A 198 19.55 10.93 5.55
CA PHE A 198 18.60 11.14 6.66
C PHE A 198 19.29 11.52 7.99
N ARG A 199 20.52 11.04 8.21
CA ARG A 199 21.28 11.33 9.44
C ARG A 199 21.97 12.69 9.41
N ASN A 200 22.29 13.17 8.20
CA ASN A 200 23.12 14.36 8.00
C ASN A 200 22.33 15.60 7.55
N ILE A 201 21.00 15.52 7.39
CA ILE A 201 20.19 16.72 7.14
C ILE A 201 20.24 17.68 8.33
N SER A 202 19.88 18.95 8.10
CA SER A 202 19.92 20.03 9.12
C SER A 202 19.13 19.71 10.39
N THR A 203 18.14 18.84 10.31
CA THR A 203 17.41 18.27 11.45
C THR A 203 17.67 16.77 11.49
N PRO A 204 18.75 16.31 12.16
CA PRO A 204 19.20 14.93 12.06
C PRO A 204 18.25 13.94 12.74
N TYR A 205 18.08 12.79 12.11
CA TYR A 205 17.27 11.68 12.60
C TYR A 205 18.14 10.45 12.90
N GLU A 206 17.75 9.70 13.91
CA GLU A 206 18.18 8.31 14.08
C GLU A 206 17.19 7.39 13.38
N ILE A 207 17.68 6.26 12.85
CA ILE A 207 16.86 5.37 12.02
C ILE A 207 16.87 3.98 12.64
N ALA A 208 15.68 3.46 12.93
CA ALA A 208 15.48 2.10 13.39
C ALA A 208 15.40 1.12 12.17
N PRO A 209 15.88 -0.14 12.34
CA PRO A 209 16.19 -0.84 13.58
C PRO A 209 17.60 -0.65 14.13
N SER A 210 18.52 -0.07 13.37
CA SER A 210 19.92 0.04 13.80
C SER A 210 20.11 1.19 14.78
N PHE A 211 20.34 0.85 16.07
CA PHE A 211 20.60 1.86 17.11
C PHE A 211 22.08 1.99 17.48
N ASP A 212 22.88 0.96 17.33
CA ASP A 212 24.25 0.99 17.86
C ASP A 212 25.34 0.68 16.85
N GLU A 213 25.11 -0.16 15.88
CA GLU A 213 26.13 -0.48 14.88
C GLU A 213 25.50 -0.89 13.57
N TYR A 214 25.32 0.12 12.67
CA TYR A 214 25.61 -0.12 11.30
C TYR A 214 24.74 -1.03 10.47
N TYR A 215 24.23 -0.46 9.54
CA TYR A 215 24.11 -0.75 8.11
C TYR A 215 24.63 -2.13 7.62
N GLU A 216 25.22 -2.97 8.48
CA GLU A 216 25.82 -4.23 8.10
C GLU A 216 24.79 -5.23 7.56
N ASN A 217 23.51 -5.11 7.98
CA ASN A 217 22.47 -5.99 7.47
C ASN A 217 21.22 -5.23 6.95
N PRO A 218 21.24 -4.77 5.68
CA PRO A 218 20.08 -4.09 5.09
C PRO A 218 18.78 -4.92 5.11
N ARG A 219 18.88 -6.24 5.34
CA ARG A 219 17.72 -7.13 5.43
C ARG A 219 16.87 -6.90 6.69
N GLU A 220 17.43 -6.29 7.73
CA GLU A 220 16.70 -5.94 8.96
C GLU A 220 15.62 -4.88 8.71
N TYR A 221 15.82 -4.07 7.67
CA TYR A 221 14.85 -3.07 7.23
C TYR A 221 13.76 -3.66 6.34
N LEU A 222 13.85 -4.97 6.00
CA LEU A 222 12.95 -5.63 5.08
C LEU A 222 11.81 -6.31 5.83
N LEU A 223 10.64 -5.68 5.84
CA LEU A 223 9.43 -6.25 6.44
C LEU A 223 8.61 -7.03 5.41
N ASP A 224 8.09 -8.19 5.85
CA ASP A 224 7.14 -9.00 5.07
C ASP A 224 5.76 -8.88 5.70
N SER A 225 4.81 -8.27 4.99
CA SER A 225 3.46 -8.01 5.50
C SER A 225 2.71 -9.26 5.96
N SER A 226 3.04 -10.44 5.41
CA SER A 226 2.40 -11.70 5.83
C SER A 226 2.68 -12.06 7.28
N LYS A 227 3.77 -11.54 7.86
CA LYS A 227 4.11 -11.70 9.29
C LYS A 227 3.33 -10.76 10.21
N TYR A 228 2.62 -9.81 9.63
CA TYR A 228 1.88 -8.76 10.35
C TYR A 228 0.36 -8.84 10.13
N GLY A 229 -0.15 -10.02 9.80
CA GLY A 229 -1.59 -10.25 9.67
C GLY A 229 -2.18 -9.79 8.33
N VAL A 230 -1.38 -9.74 7.27
CA VAL A 230 -1.84 -9.47 5.91
C VAL A 230 -1.75 -10.76 5.09
N PRO A 231 -2.81 -11.20 4.39
CA PRO A 231 -2.80 -12.43 3.59
C PRO A 231 -2.02 -12.27 2.28
N GLN A 232 -0.89 -11.56 2.32
CA GLN A 232 -0.05 -11.26 1.16
C GLN A 232 1.42 -11.21 1.56
N LYS A 233 2.28 -11.90 0.82
CA LYS A 233 3.75 -11.80 0.91
C LYS A 233 4.22 -10.52 0.20
N ARG A 234 4.11 -9.38 0.88
CA ARG A 234 4.59 -8.10 0.37
C ARG A 234 5.79 -7.64 1.18
N LYS A 235 6.96 -7.79 0.59
CA LYS A 235 8.22 -7.34 1.21
C LYS A 235 8.47 -5.87 0.86
N ARG A 236 8.84 -5.07 1.88
CA ARG A 236 9.17 -3.64 1.73
C ARG A 236 10.31 -3.26 2.66
N VAL A 237 11.19 -2.40 2.17
CA VAL A 237 12.15 -1.70 3.01
C VAL A 237 11.40 -0.60 3.74
N ILE A 238 11.51 -0.57 5.07
CA ILE A 238 10.88 0.46 5.91
C ILE A 238 11.94 1.11 6.78
N PHE A 239 12.12 2.42 6.63
CA PHE A 239 12.88 3.23 7.55
C PHE A 239 11.92 3.94 8.49
N VAL A 240 12.15 3.79 9.79
CA VAL A 240 11.47 4.59 10.82
C VAL A 240 12.50 5.48 11.45
N GLY A 241 12.38 6.77 11.18
CA GLY A 241 13.28 7.77 11.75
C GLY A 241 12.62 8.53 12.89
N TYR A 242 13.42 8.88 13.89
CA TYR A 242 13.01 9.79 14.95
C TYR A 242 14.08 10.88 15.17
N ARG A 243 13.62 12.09 15.44
CA ARG A 243 14.50 13.24 15.55
C ARG A 243 15.43 13.08 16.75
N LYS A 244 16.75 13.23 16.54
CA LYS A 244 17.78 13.05 17.58
C LYS A 244 17.53 13.86 18.85
N SER A 245 16.94 15.05 18.74
CA SER A 245 16.61 15.88 19.90
C SER A 245 15.60 15.23 20.86
N LEU A 246 14.81 14.26 20.42
CA LEU A 246 13.85 13.53 21.26
C LEU A 246 14.55 12.56 22.23
N LEU A 247 15.70 12.01 21.84
CA LEU A 247 16.50 11.13 22.71
C LEU A 247 16.96 11.82 23.98
N ARG A 248 17.28 13.11 23.89
CA ARG A 248 17.66 13.92 25.06
C ARG A 248 16.52 14.09 26.06
N GLN A 249 15.27 13.96 25.58
CA GLN A 249 14.05 14.14 26.38
C GLN A 249 13.49 12.82 26.90
N ASN A 250 13.75 11.70 26.21
CA ASN A 250 13.19 10.39 26.59
C ASN A 250 14.13 9.24 26.16
N LYS A 251 14.86 8.69 27.11
CA LYS A 251 15.83 7.59 26.90
C LYS A 251 15.15 6.28 26.43
N ASN A 252 13.85 6.09 26.68
CA ASN A 252 13.14 4.85 26.35
C ASN A 252 12.70 4.78 24.88
N VAL A 253 12.92 5.84 24.08
CA VAL A 253 12.50 5.83 22.65
C VAL A 253 13.22 4.71 21.89
N GLN A 254 14.50 4.48 22.13
CA GLN A 254 15.28 3.42 21.50
C GLN A 254 14.73 2.04 21.81
N ASP A 255 14.45 1.76 23.08
CA ASP A 255 13.92 0.45 23.50
C ASP A 255 12.54 0.15 22.91
N VAL A 256 11.69 1.17 22.80
CA VAL A 256 10.38 1.03 22.18
C VAL A 256 10.53 0.61 20.71
N PHE A 257 11.40 1.26 19.94
CA PHE A 257 11.62 0.91 18.53
C PHE A 257 12.27 -0.46 18.36
N LYS A 258 13.27 -0.77 19.16
CA LYS A 258 13.91 -2.08 19.18
C LYS A 258 12.86 -3.18 19.42
N ASN A 259 12.00 -3.02 20.40
CA ASN A 259 10.96 -3.98 20.74
C ASN A 259 9.86 -4.10 19.64
N ILE A 260 9.54 -3.03 18.94
CA ILE A 260 8.53 -3.05 17.86
C ILE A 260 9.05 -3.75 16.61
N LEU A 261 10.30 -3.46 16.21
CA LEU A 261 10.86 -3.94 14.95
C LEU A 261 11.52 -5.32 15.07
N THR A 262 12.02 -5.67 16.24
CA THR A 262 12.61 -6.99 16.54
C THR A 262 11.62 -7.99 17.13
N ALA A 263 10.33 -7.67 17.18
CA ALA A 263 9.31 -8.61 17.63
C ALA A 263 9.30 -9.85 16.70
N GLU A 264 10.12 -10.83 17.02
CA GLU A 264 10.36 -12.06 16.22
C GLU A 264 9.12 -12.94 16.09
N LYS A 265 8.11 -12.74 16.93
CA LYS A 265 6.89 -13.54 16.88
C LYS A 265 5.83 -12.81 16.08
N PRO A 266 5.35 -13.41 14.98
CA PRO A 266 4.18 -12.89 14.31
C PRO A 266 3.05 -12.80 15.36
N ARG A 267 2.57 -11.59 15.65
CA ARG A 267 1.44 -11.37 16.58
C ARG A 267 0.13 -11.96 16.05
N TYR A 268 0.17 -12.50 14.83
CA TYR A 268 -0.98 -13.03 14.12
C TYR A 268 -0.63 -14.37 13.47
N ALA A 269 -1.56 -15.32 13.49
CA ALA A 269 -1.51 -16.48 12.62
C ALA A 269 -1.37 -15.99 11.17
N GLY A 270 -0.53 -16.68 10.37
CA GLY A 270 -0.33 -16.30 8.96
C GLY A 270 -1.64 -16.46 8.19
N TYR A 271 -2.29 -15.37 7.85
CA TYR A 271 -3.47 -15.39 7.00
C TYR A 271 -3.13 -15.76 5.57
N THR A 272 -4.07 -16.43 4.91
CA THR A 272 -3.93 -17.05 3.61
C THR A 272 -4.94 -16.49 2.59
N VAL A 273 -4.88 -16.96 1.36
CA VAL A 273 -5.88 -16.66 0.34
C VAL A 273 -7.29 -17.08 0.79
N THR A 274 -7.42 -18.22 1.50
CA THR A 274 -8.70 -18.65 2.07
C THR A 274 -9.29 -17.59 3.00
N ASP A 275 -8.46 -17.01 3.88
CA ASP A 275 -8.91 -15.95 4.78
C ASP A 275 -9.32 -14.68 4.02
N ALA A 276 -8.66 -14.39 2.90
CA ALA A 276 -8.89 -13.15 2.16
C ALA A 276 -10.13 -13.20 1.26
N VAL A 277 -10.38 -14.32 0.59
CA VAL A 277 -11.39 -14.42 -0.49
C VAL A 277 -12.35 -15.61 -0.35
N GLY A 278 -12.15 -16.46 0.66
CA GLY A 278 -12.91 -17.71 0.81
C GLY A 278 -14.38 -17.51 1.21
N ASP A 279 -14.76 -16.30 1.64
CA ASP A 279 -16.13 -15.92 2.00
C ASP A 279 -16.85 -15.11 0.91
N LEU A 280 -16.20 -14.92 -0.24
CA LEU A 280 -16.79 -14.21 -1.36
C LEU A 280 -17.59 -15.19 -2.24
N PRO A 281 -18.76 -14.79 -2.75
CA PRO A 281 -19.55 -15.64 -3.65
C PRO A 281 -18.75 -15.97 -4.92
N PRO A 282 -18.98 -17.13 -5.55
CA PRO A 282 -18.28 -17.52 -6.76
C PRO A 282 -18.66 -16.60 -7.93
N LEU A 283 -17.70 -16.30 -8.79
CA LEU A 283 -17.88 -15.54 -10.03
C LEU A 283 -17.26 -16.28 -11.22
N LYS A 284 -17.94 -16.26 -12.36
CA LYS A 284 -17.37 -16.61 -13.65
C LYS A 284 -16.62 -15.42 -14.26
N PRO A 285 -15.73 -15.65 -15.26
CA PRO A 285 -15.14 -14.55 -16.03
C PRO A 285 -16.19 -13.60 -16.59
N GLY A 286 -16.03 -12.30 -16.38
CA GLY A 286 -16.94 -11.25 -16.85
C GLY A 286 -18.14 -10.96 -15.94
N GLU A 287 -18.39 -11.78 -14.92
CA GLU A 287 -19.49 -11.56 -13.97
C GLU A 287 -19.12 -10.54 -12.87
N GLY A 288 -20.14 -10.06 -12.16
CA GLY A 288 -20.00 -9.18 -11.02
C GLY A 288 -20.29 -7.72 -11.32
N ASN A 289 -19.97 -6.83 -10.37
CA ASN A 289 -20.25 -5.40 -10.45
C ASN A 289 -19.08 -4.57 -9.88
N ASP A 290 -18.79 -3.45 -10.52
CA ASP A 290 -17.71 -2.54 -10.09
C ASP A 290 -18.08 -1.69 -8.87
N CYS A 291 -19.37 -1.47 -8.63
CA CYS A 291 -19.86 -0.69 -7.49
C CYS A 291 -20.42 -1.61 -6.40
N TRP A 292 -21.71 -1.75 -6.35
CA TRP A 292 -22.42 -2.61 -5.39
C TRP A 292 -22.74 -3.95 -6.02
N PHE A 293 -22.13 -5.03 -5.51
CA PHE A 293 -22.46 -6.39 -5.96
C PHE A 293 -23.63 -6.96 -5.17
N GLY A 294 -23.60 -6.87 -3.85
CA GLY A 294 -24.59 -7.43 -2.96
C GLY A 294 -24.11 -7.43 -1.50
N GLU A 295 -24.84 -8.11 -0.67
CA GLU A 295 -24.46 -8.38 0.71
C GLU A 295 -23.70 -9.70 0.80
N TYR A 296 -22.97 -9.92 1.90
CA TYR A 296 -22.35 -11.20 2.15
C TYR A 296 -23.42 -12.26 2.40
N ASP A 297 -23.26 -13.41 1.77
CA ASP A 297 -24.09 -14.59 2.03
C ASP A 297 -23.44 -15.43 3.12
N GLY A 298 -24.11 -15.53 4.27
CA GLY A 298 -23.62 -16.29 5.44
C GLY A 298 -22.62 -15.56 6.35
N ASP A 299 -22.18 -16.29 7.37
CA ASP A 299 -21.28 -15.77 8.39
C ASP A 299 -19.81 -15.75 7.95
N SER A 300 -19.04 -14.83 8.57
CA SER A 300 -17.60 -14.85 8.42
C SER A 300 -16.99 -16.04 9.16
N ILE A 301 -16.14 -16.79 8.46
CA ILE A 301 -15.57 -18.05 8.97
C ILE A 301 -14.29 -17.79 9.80
N THR A 302 -13.51 -16.79 9.43
CA THR A 302 -12.21 -16.52 10.05
C THR A 302 -12.15 -15.16 10.74
N PRO A 303 -11.26 -14.97 11.76
CA PRO A 303 -11.06 -13.67 12.40
C PRO A 303 -10.68 -12.55 11.41
N TYR A 304 -9.97 -12.88 10.33
CA TYR A 304 -9.65 -11.93 9.28
C TYR A 304 -10.91 -11.44 8.56
N GLN A 305 -11.78 -12.36 8.13
CA GLN A 305 -13.06 -12.04 7.49
C GLN A 305 -13.96 -11.21 8.40
N GLN A 306 -14.06 -11.58 9.68
CA GLN A 306 -14.79 -10.80 10.68
C GLN A 306 -14.30 -9.35 10.74
N LYS A 307 -12.98 -9.16 10.78
CA LYS A 307 -12.36 -7.84 10.80
C LYS A 307 -12.63 -7.07 9.50
N MET A 308 -12.56 -7.73 8.35
CA MET A 308 -12.81 -7.08 7.04
C MET A 308 -14.27 -6.74 6.82
N ARG A 309 -15.19 -7.50 7.38
CA ARG A 309 -16.64 -7.23 7.35
C ARG A 309 -17.08 -6.22 8.41
N GLN A 310 -16.25 -5.93 9.40
CA GLN A 310 -16.58 -4.93 10.42
C GLN A 310 -16.86 -3.58 9.74
N CYS A 311 -18.07 -3.05 9.94
CA CYS A 311 -18.55 -1.82 9.27
C CYS A 311 -18.69 -1.92 7.73
N SER A 312 -18.66 -3.13 7.15
CA SER A 312 -18.92 -3.37 5.74
C SER A 312 -20.23 -4.14 5.58
N GLN A 313 -21.23 -3.49 5.01
CA GLN A 313 -22.55 -4.10 4.75
C GLN A 313 -22.64 -4.69 3.35
N ALA A 314 -21.58 -4.54 2.55
CA ALA A 314 -21.64 -4.90 1.14
C ALA A 314 -20.34 -5.42 0.57
N ILE A 315 -20.48 -6.20 -0.47
CA ILE A 315 -19.40 -6.56 -1.38
C ILE A 315 -19.40 -5.51 -2.51
N ILE A 316 -18.30 -4.80 -2.65
CA ILE A 316 -18.09 -3.76 -3.67
C ILE A 316 -16.82 -4.07 -4.47
N ASN A 317 -16.68 -3.48 -5.66
CA ASN A 317 -15.55 -3.70 -6.57
C ASN A 317 -15.35 -5.19 -6.89
N TYR A 318 -16.45 -5.95 -6.95
CA TYR A 318 -16.43 -7.39 -7.13
C TYR A 318 -16.88 -7.76 -8.54
N ARG A 319 -16.04 -7.45 -9.53
CA ARG A 319 -16.24 -7.79 -10.93
C ARG A 319 -15.05 -8.61 -11.44
N ALA A 320 -15.35 -9.76 -11.98
CA ALA A 320 -14.36 -10.60 -12.64
C ALA A 320 -14.05 -10.06 -14.04
N ARG A 321 -12.76 -10.08 -14.38
CA ARG A 321 -12.31 -9.73 -15.72
C ARG A 321 -12.84 -10.72 -16.75
N THR A 322 -13.17 -10.23 -17.94
CA THR A 322 -13.37 -11.07 -19.12
C THR A 322 -12.01 -11.49 -19.66
N HIS A 323 -11.74 -12.78 -19.69
CA HIS A 323 -10.51 -13.34 -20.22
C HIS A 323 -10.76 -13.94 -21.62
N MET A 324 -9.72 -13.97 -22.46
CA MET A 324 -9.76 -14.69 -23.72
C MET A 324 -9.85 -16.21 -23.47
N GLU A 325 -10.48 -16.94 -24.37
CA GLU A 325 -10.64 -18.40 -24.24
C GLU A 325 -9.29 -19.12 -24.07
N GLY A 326 -8.26 -18.69 -24.82
CA GLY A 326 -6.92 -19.20 -24.68
C GLY A 326 -6.32 -19.02 -23.28
N ASP A 327 -6.59 -17.87 -22.62
CA ASP A 327 -6.13 -17.63 -21.25
C ASP A 327 -6.89 -18.49 -20.23
N LEU A 328 -8.19 -18.73 -20.43
CA LEU A 328 -8.97 -19.63 -19.58
C LEU A 328 -8.46 -21.07 -19.68
N LYS A 329 -8.11 -21.53 -20.87
CA LYS A 329 -7.49 -22.85 -21.07
C LYS A 329 -6.13 -22.94 -20.36
N ARG A 330 -5.31 -21.88 -20.41
CA ARG A 330 -4.04 -21.80 -19.66
C ARG A 330 -4.28 -21.83 -18.17
N TYR A 331 -5.22 -21.02 -17.64
CA TYR A 331 -5.54 -21.02 -16.21
C TYR A 331 -5.98 -22.38 -15.72
N LYS A 332 -6.82 -23.07 -16.48
CA LYS A 332 -7.24 -24.44 -16.19
C LYS A 332 -6.04 -25.37 -16.07
N PHE A 333 -5.12 -25.34 -17.03
CA PHE A 333 -3.89 -26.13 -16.99
C PHE A 333 -3.10 -25.88 -15.70
N PHE A 334 -2.82 -24.62 -15.36
CA PHE A 334 -2.03 -24.27 -14.17
C PHE A 334 -2.68 -24.70 -12.85
N ILE A 335 -4.00 -24.65 -12.76
CA ILE A 335 -4.73 -25.08 -11.57
C ILE A 335 -4.74 -26.63 -11.48
N GLU A 336 -4.99 -27.33 -12.56
CA GLU A 336 -5.07 -28.80 -12.60
C GLU A 336 -3.71 -29.46 -12.38
N HIS A 337 -2.65 -28.93 -12.98
CA HIS A 337 -1.28 -29.46 -12.83
C HIS A 337 -0.88 -29.57 -11.36
N HIS A 338 -1.15 -28.56 -10.56
CA HIS A 338 -0.87 -28.58 -9.14
C HIS A 338 -1.76 -29.59 -8.37
N LYS A 339 -3.06 -29.67 -8.69
CA LYS A 339 -3.98 -30.62 -8.05
C LYS A 339 -3.58 -32.07 -8.26
N ASN A 340 -2.91 -32.36 -9.35
CA ASN A 340 -2.39 -33.68 -9.69
C ASN A 340 -1.08 -34.04 -8.96
N GLY A 341 -0.61 -33.19 -8.05
CA GLY A 341 0.59 -33.44 -7.24
C GLY A 341 1.91 -33.05 -7.90
N ASN A 342 1.88 -32.43 -9.08
CA ASN A 342 3.07 -32.05 -9.84
C ASN A 342 3.73 -30.74 -9.38
N GLY A 343 3.21 -30.12 -8.30
CA GLY A 343 3.67 -28.81 -7.82
C GLY A 343 3.12 -27.63 -8.63
N ALA A 344 3.71 -26.47 -8.47
CA ALA A 344 3.31 -25.27 -9.22
C ALA A 344 3.91 -25.32 -10.63
N ALA A 345 3.06 -25.37 -11.65
CA ALA A 345 3.51 -25.34 -13.05
C ALA A 345 4.17 -24.00 -13.41
N THR A 346 5.11 -24.05 -14.31
CA THR A 346 5.76 -22.92 -14.97
C THR A 346 5.35 -22.83 -16.44
N LEU A 347 5.75 -21.76 -17.12
CA LEU A 347 5.54 -21.66 -18.57
C LEU A 347 6.28 -22.78 -19.33
N LYS A 348 7.39 -23.29 -18.80
CA LYS A 348 8.13 -24.41 -19.41
C LYS A 348 7.32 -25.70 -19.39
N ASP A 349 6.60 -25.96 -18.29
CA ASP A 349 5.71 -27.12 -18.16
C ASP A 349 4.54 -27.01 -19.16
N LEU A 350 3.96 -25.80 -19.29
CA LEU A 350 2.92 -25.56 -20.30
C LEU A 350 3.42 -25.83 -21.74
N ILE A 351 4.61 -25.32 -22.08
CA ILE A 351 5.21 -25.52 -23.42
C ILE A 351 5.44 -27.01 -23.71
N SER A 352 5.89 -27.75 -22.71
CA SER A 352 6.16 -29.20 -22.84
C SER A 352 4.89 -30.05 -22.96
N GLU A 353 3.87 -29.76 -22.13
CA GLU A 353 2.70 -30.60 -21.99
C GLU A 353 1.52 -30.15 -22.90
N ARG A 354 1.44 -28.84 -23.19
CA ARG A 354 0.36 -28.22 -23.96
C ARG A 354 0.89 -27.16 -24.93
N PRO A 355 1.64 -27.60 -25.96
CA PRO A 355 2.19 -26.68 -26.97
C PRO A 355 1.10 -25.91 -27.73
N ASP A 356 -0.13 -26.44 -27.77
CA ASP A 356 -1.31 -25.77 -28.33
C ASP A 356 -1.75 -24.51 -27.56
N LEU A 357 -1.27 -24.30 -26.32
CA LEU A 357 -1.60 -23.18 -25.46
C LEU A 357 -0.49 -22.15 -25.29
N ILE A 358 0.59 -22.26 -26.05
CA ILE A 358 1.72 -21.31 -25.99
C ILE A 358 1.19 -19.89 -26.29
N PRO A 359 1.52 -18.88 -25.45
CA PRO A 359 1.15 -17.49 -25.74
C PRO A 359 1.85 -16.92 -26.97
N ASP A 360 1.15 -16.15 -27.80
CA ASP A 360 1.73 -15.44 -28.94
C ASP A 360 2.55 -14.21 -28.50
N HIS A 361 3.74 -14.43 -27.92
CA HIS A 361 4.67 -13.34 -27.66
C HIS A 361 6.11 -13.83 -27.69
N ASN A 362 7.04 -12.95 -28.08
CA ASN A 362 8.41 -13.30 -28.44
C ASN A 362 9.35 -13.59 -27.24
N ASN A 363 8.92 -13.35 -25.96
CA ASN A 363 9.81 -13.43 -24.79
C ASN A 363 9.35 -14.53 -23.82
N LEU A 364 9.32 -15.78 -24.29
CA LEU A 364 8.88 -16.92 -23.46
C LEU A 364 9.87 -17.26 -22.34
N ASP A 365 11.16 -16.95 -22.53
CA ASP A 365 12.22 -17.28 -21.58
C ASP A 365 12.38 -16.27 -20.43
N GLU A 366 11.94 -15.02 -20.63
CA GLU A 366 12.13 -13.97 -19.64
C GLU A 366 11.07 -13.95 -18.51
N PHE A 367 9.87 -14.50 -18.76
CA PHE A 367 8.72 -14.46 -17.85
C PHE A 367 8.10 -15.84 -17.64
N ILE A 368 8.94 -16.81 -17.26
CA ILE A 368 8.51 -18.20 -17.05
C ILE A 368 7.47 -18.37 -15.95
N ASP A 369 7.37 -17.41 -15.02
CA ASP A 369 6.42 -17.36 -13.92
C ASP A 369 5.20 -16.43 -14.16
N ARG A 370 4.96 -16.07 -15.43
CA ARG A 370 3.88 -15.14 -15.82
C ARG A 370 2.48 -15.58 -15.37
N PHE A 371 2.21 -16.88 -15.41
CA PHE A 371 0.95 -17.47 -14.97
C PHE A 371 1.11 -18.02 -13.56
N LYS A 372 0.44 -17.41 -12.58
CA LYS A 372 0.62 -17.78 -11.19
C LYS A 372 -0.71 -17.96 -10.48
N VAL A 373 -0.96 -19.19 -10.03
CA VAL A 373 -2.11 -19.51 -9.19
C VAL A 373 -1.83 -19.07 -7.76
N GLN A 374 -2.82 -18.43 -7.14
CA GLN A 374 -2.74 -17.98 -5.76
C GLN A 374 -3.41 -19.04 -4.87
N TRP A 375 -2.62 -19.90 -4.26
CA TRP A 375 -3.11 -21.09 -3.57
C TRP A 375 -3.83 -20.78 -2.25
N TRP A 376 -4.90 -21.53 -1.97
CA TRP A 376 -5.77 -21.36 -0.81
C TRP A 376 -5.02 -21.26 0.53
N HIS A 377 -4.04 -22.13 0.75
CA HIS A 377 -3.34 -22.30 2.04
C HIS A 377 -2.07 -21.48 2.17
N GLN A 378 -1.87 -20.50 1.30
CA GLN A 378 -0.71 -19.61 1.32
C GLN A 378 -1.14 -18.16 1.28
N PRO A 379 -0.35 -17.24 1.85
CA PRO A 379 -0.52 -15.83 1.56
C PRO A 379 -0.31 -15.57 0.07
N ALA A 380 -1.11 -14.69 -0.52
CA ALA A 380 -0.97 -14.30 -1.91
C ALA A 380 0.40 -13.70 -2.20
N SER A 381 0.84 -13.77 -3.45
CA SER A 381 2.00 -13.01 -3.92
C SER A 381 1.76 -11.50 -3.80
N THR A 382 2.82 -10.69 -3.81
CA THR A 382 2.69 -9.23 -3.89
C THR A 382 1.80 -8.82 -5.05
N ILE A 383 0.65 -8.21 -4.75
CA ILE A 383 -0.25 -7.67 -5.76
C ILE A 383 0.31 -6.35 -6.26
N MET A 384 0.56 -6.28 -7.56
CA MET A 384 1.12 -5.12 -8.24
C MET A 384 0.05 -4.41 -9.05
N SER A 385 0.26 -3.13 -9.34
CA SER A 385 -0.72 -2.29 -10.07
C SER A 385 -1.14 -2.84 -11.44
N HIS A 386 -0.30 -3.65 -12.08
CA HIS A 386 -0.64 -4.25 -13.39
C HIS A 386 -1.69 -5.37 -13.32
N ILE A 387 -2.19 -5.75 -12.15
CA ILE A 387 -3.35 -6.65 -12.04
C ILE A 387 -4.53 -6.14 -12.89
N CYS A 388 -4.65 -4.83 -13.06
CA CYS A 388 -5.68 -4.23 -13.90
C CYS A 388 -5.48 -4.47 -15.41
N LYS A 389 -4.33 -4.99 -15.86
CA LYS A 389 -4.03 -5.22 -17.29
C LYS A 389 -4.41 -6.61 -17.75
N ASP A 390 -3.78 -7.65 -17.23
CA ASP A 390 -4.00 -9.03 -17.66
C ASP A 390 -4.40 -10.00 -16.54
N GLY A 391 -3.96 -9.79 -15.32
CA GLY A 391 -4.30 -10.62 -14.15
C GLY A 391 -3.67 -12.02 -14.14
N HIS A 392 -2.79 -12.37 -15.09
CA HIS A 392 -2.19 -13.70 -15.20
C HIS A 392 -1.38 -14.10 -13.96
N TYR A 393 -0.82 -13.14 -13.26
CA TYR A 393 -0.06 -13.33 -12.01
C TYR A 393 -0.95 -13.62 -10.79
N TYR A 394 -2.28 -13.54 -10.94
CA TYR A 394 -3.23 -13.63 -9.82
C TYR A 394 -4.41 -14.53 -10.15
N ILE A 395 -4.10 -15.74 -10.64
CA ILE A 395 -5.11 -16.74 -11.00
C ILE A 395 -5.78 -17.24 -9.73
N HIS A 396 -7.11 -17.20 -9.70
CA HIS A 396 -7.94 -17.72 -8.60
C HIS A 396 -7.77 -19.23 -8.49
N PRO A 397 -7.60 -19.81 -7.27
CA PRO A 397 -7.28 -21.24 -7.13
C PRO A 397 -8.45 -22.17 -7.34
N ASP A 398 -9.68 -21.64 -7.48
CA ASP A 398 -10.87 -22.42 -7.73
C ASP A 398 -11.08 -22.63 -9.25
N LEU A 399 -10.94 -23.89 -9.66
CA LEU A 399 -11.13 -24.31 -11.05
C LEU A 399 -12.54 -23.99 -11.59
N SER A 400 -13.55 -24.04 -10.73
CA SER A 400 -14.94 -23.78 -11.13
C SER A 400 -15.15 -22.32 -11.55
N GLN A 401 -14.35 -21.40 -11.02
CA GLN A 401 -14.37 -19.97 -11.33
C GLN A 401 -13.44 -19.62 -12.50
N CYS A 402 -12.28 -20.26 -12.59
CA CYS A 402 -11.29 -20.13 -13.67
C CYS A 402 -11.07 -18.68 -14.15
N ARG A 403 -10.62 -17.80 -13.26
CA ARG A 403 -10.47 -16.36 -13.49
C ARG A 403 -9.27 -15.80 -12.75
N SER A 404 -8.91 -14.54 -12.96
CA SER A 404 -8.03 -13.80 -12.07
C SER A 404 -8.79 -13.25 -10.85
N PHE A 405 -8.05 -12.78 -9.83
CA PHE A 405 -8.63 -12.04 -8.71
C PHE A 405 -9.34 -10.77 -9.19
N THR A 406 -10.31 -10.35 -8.41
CA THR A 406 -11.01 -9.07 -8.54
C THR A 406 -10.29 -7.97 -7.77
N VAL A 407 -10.80 -6.74 -7.82
CA VAL A 407 -10.30 -5.64 -6.99
C VAL A 407 -10.66 -5.85 -5.51
N ARG A 408 -11.80 -6.48 -5.26
CA ARG A 408 -12.26 -6.82 -3.93
C ARG A 408 -11.34 -7.76 -3.18
#